data_97673d022d3008e92c4c4a5dfbf3f2dc
#
_entry.id   97673d022d3008e92c4c4a5dfbf3f2dc
#
_cell.length_a   1.000
_cell.length_b   1.000
_cell.length_c   1.000
_cell.angle_alpha   90.00
_cell.angle_beta   90.00
_cell.angle_gamma   90.00
#
_symmetry.space_group_name_H-M   'P 1'
#
loop_
_entity.id
_entity.type
_entity.pdbx_description
1 polymer ?
#
loop_
_entity_poly.entity_id
_entity_poly.type
_entity_poly.pdbx_seq_one_letter_code
_entity_poly.pdbx_strand_id
1 'polypeptide(L)'
;MELGYKHFINQPVFKKIIIINIVIFLLPLVSNTFLFLFNLEQINIIQFFDLHPNFDQIISSPWTIVTYSFFHIDFFHIFWNMLILYLVSDYFLSFLNNKKFLEIYFYGAISGGLLF
;
A
#
# COMPACT_ATOMS: atom_id res chain seq x y z
N MET A 1 4.55 13.37 20.61
CA MET A 1 5.00 12.23 19.80
C MET A 1 4.62 10.88 20.39
N GLU A 2 4.86 10.64 21.66
CA GLU A 2 4.55 9.38 22.35
C GLU A 2 3.05 9.02 22.38
N LEU A 3 2.16 9.99 22.55
CA LEU A 3 0.72 9.81 22.52
C LEU A 3 0.20 9.36 21.14
N GLY A 4 0.73 9.92 20.06
CA GLY A 4 0.35 9.52 18.70
C GLY A 4 0.79 8.10 18.36
N TYR A 5 2.00 7.70 18.77
CA TYR A 5 2.52 6.35 18.57
C TYR A 5 1.71 5.28 19.34
N LYS A 6 1.39 5.53 20.61
CA LYS A 6 0.52 4.64 21.41
C LYS A 6 -0.87 4.52 20.81
N HIS A 7 -1.43 5.63 20.31
CA HIS A 7 -2.73 5.61 19.63
C HIS A 7 -2.69 4.76 18.36
N PHE A 8 -1.65 4.91 17.52
CA PHE A 8 -1.48 4.10 16.30
C PHE A 8 -1.34 2.60 16.60
N ILE A 9 -0.53 2.22 17.59
CA ILE A 9 -0.31 0.80 17.95
C ILE A 9 -1.62 0.12 18.37
N ASN A 10 -2.49 0.83 19.07
CA ASN A 10 -3.76 0.31 19.58
C ASN A 10 -4.89 0.26 18.53
N GLN A 11 -4.67 0.78 17.32
CA GLN A 11 -5.68 0.70 16.27
C GLN A 11 -5.79 -0.74 15.71
N PRO A 12 -7.01 -1.12 15.24
CA PRO A 12 -7.18 -2.36 14.49
C PRO A 12 -6.24 -2.46 13.29
N VAL A 13 -5.83 -3.67 12.95
CA VAL A 13 -4.82 -3.92 11.91
C VAL A 13 -5.20 -3.29 10.56
N PHE A 14 -6.48 -3.34 10.16
CA PHE A 14 -6.92 -2.77 8.90
C PHE A 14 -6.75 -1.23 8.84
N LYS A 15 -6.96 -0.52 9.97
CA LYS A 15 -6.71 0.91 10.02
C LYS A 15 -5.25 1.26 9.82
N LYS A 16 -4.35 0.42 10.35
CA LYS A 16 -2.91 0.56 10.11
C LYS A 16 -2.58 0.38 8.62
N ILE A 17 -3.16 -0.61 7.96
CA ILE A 17 -2.99 -0.83 6.52
C ILE A 17 -3.50 0.38 5.73
N ILE A 18 -4.68 0.91 6.05
CA ILE A 18 -5.23 2.11 5.42
C ILE A 18 -4.28 3.31 5.56
N ILE A 19 -3.80 3.57 6.79
CA ILE A 19 -2.87 4.68 7.04
C ILE A 19 -1.57 4.49 6.25
N ILE A 20 -1.01 3.28 6.22
CA ILE A 20 0.21 2.96 5.44
C ILE A 20 -0.02 3.23 3.95
N ASN A 21 -1.15 2.79 3.38
CA ASN A 21 -1.47 3.03 1.97
C ASN A 21 -1.60 4.53 1.66
N ILE A 22 -2.26 5.30 2.53
CA ILE A 22 -2.39 6.75 2.36
C ILE A 22 -1.01 7.43 2.42
N VAL A 23 -0.15 7.05 3.37
CA VAL A 23 1.20 7.61 3.49
C VAL A 23 2.03 7.27 2.25
N ILE A 24 2.00 6.03 1.77
CA ILE A 24 2.72 5.60 0.56
C ILE A 24 2.20 6.35 -0.68
N PHE A 25 0.89 6.59 -0.78
CA PHE A 25 0.31 7.37 -1.88
C PHE A 25 0.76 8.83 -1.87
N LEU A 26 0.84 9.46 -0.69
CA LEU A 26 1.24 10.87 -0.57
C LEU A 26 2.76 11.08 -0.73
N LEU A 27 3.58 10.07 -0.46
CA LEU A 27 5.04 10.16 -0.51
C LEU A 27 5.58 10.64 -1.87
N PRO A 28 5.23 10.01 -3.02
CA PRO A 28 5.67 10.47 -4.34
C PRO A 28 5.15 11.87 -4.68
N LEU A 29 3.91 12.18 -4.29
CA LEU A 29 3.30 13.48 -4.54
C LEU A 29 4.08 14.60 -3.83
N VAL A 30 4.39 14.41 -2.54
CA VAL A 30 5.14 15.40 -1.75
C VAL A 30 6.59 15.50 -2.23
N SER A 31 7.26 14.37 -2.46
CA SER A 31 8.67 14.35 -2.90
C SER A 31 8.83 14.98 -4.28
N ASN A 32 7.98 14.66 -5.25
CA ASN A 32 8.05 15.24 -6.58
C ASN A 32 7.73 16.74 -6.59
N THR A 33 6.77 17.19 -5.76
CA THR A 33 6.48 18.60 -5.58
C THR A 33 7.70 19.36 -5.00
N PHE A 34 8.35 18.77 -4.01
CA PHE A 34 9.57 19.35 -3.43
C PHE A 34 10.70 19.44 -4.46
N LEU A 35 10.98 18.34 -5.19
CA LEU A 35 12.02 18.32 -6.23
C LEU A 35 11.75 19.35 -7.32
N PHE A 36 10.48 19.50 -7.73
CA PHE A 36 10.06 20.52 -8.71
C PHE A 36 10.34 21.95 -8.21
N LEU A 37 9.97 22.26 -6.95
CA LEU A 37 10.17 23.60 -6.38
C LEU A 37 11.65 24.00 -6.28
N PHE A 38 12.55 23.04 -6.08
CA PHE A 38 14.00 23.27 -5.98
C PHE A 38 14.76 23.03 -7.30
N ASN A 39 14.06 22.86 -8.42
CA ASN A 39 14.64 22.55 -9.74
C ASN A 39 15.59 21.34 -9.72
N LEU A 40 15.27 20.34 -8.91
CA LEU A 40 16.01 19.08 -8.85
C LEU A 40 15.41 18.06 -9.81
N GLU A 41 16.23 17.10 -10.26
CA GLU A 41 15.74 16.01 -11.12
C GLU A 41 14.66 15.21 -10.40
N GLN A 42 13.55 14.96 -11.10
CA GLN A 42 12.45 14.15 -10.57
C GLN A 42 12.83 12.67 -10.58
N ILE A 43 12.69 12.03 -9.44
CA ILE A 43 12.94 10.59 -9.29
C ILE A 43 11.58 9.88 -9.34
N ASN A 44 11.42 8.97 -10.29
CA ASN A 44 10.22 8.13 -10.33
C ASN A 44 10.36 6.96 -9.34
N ILE A 45 10.07 7.22 -8.07
CA ILE A 45 10.17 6.22 -7.00
C ILE A 45 9.22 5.05 -7.25
N ILE A 46 8.06 5.30 -7.87
CA ILE A 46 7.01 4.30 -8.09
C ILE A 46 7.54 3.13 -8.93
N GLN A 47 8.36 3.39 -9.95
CA GLN A 47 8.89 2.35 -10.83
C GLN A 47 9.71 1.26 -10.13
N PHE A 48 10.25 1.52 -8.93
CA PHE A 48 10.98 0.53 -8.15
C PHE A 48 10.08 -0.45 -7.39
N PHE A 49 8.80 -0.09 -7.24
CA PHE A 49 7.83 -0.83 -6.43
C PHE A 49 6.63 -1.31 -7.23
N ASP A 50 6.48 -0.81 -8.46
CA ASP A 50 5.40 -1.19 -9.35
C ASP A 50 5.64 -2.57 -9.96
N LEU A 51 4.55 -3.27 -10.26
CA LEU A 51 4.62 -4.60 -10.86
C LEU A 51 4.91 -4.48 -12.35
N HIS A 52 5.95 -5.16 -12.80
CA HIS A 52 6.31 -5.19 -14.21
C HIS A 52 5.66 -6.39 -14.92
N PRO A 53 5.18 -6.21 -16.18
CA PRO A 53 4.56 -7.30 -16.94
C PRO A 53 5.57 -8.37 -17.42
N ASN A 54 6.87 -8.07 -17.37
CA ASN A 54 7.94 -8.98 -17.83
C ASN A 54 8.42 -9.88 -16.70
N PHE A 55 8.39 -11.19 -16.96
CA PHE A 55 8.82 -12.20 -16.00
C PHE A 55 10.26 -12.05 -15.51
N ASP A 56 11.18 -11.65 -16.39
CA ASP A 56 12.60 -11.41 -16.04
C ASP A 56 12.74 -10.25 -15.03
N GLN A 57 11.89 -9.23 -15.14
CA GLN A 57 11.88 -8.10 -14.21
C GLN A 57 11.29 -8.51 -12.86
N ILE A 58 10.31 -9.40 -12.83
CA ILE A 58 9.76 -9.96 -11.58
C ILE A 58 10.84 -10.79 -10.86
N ILE A 59 11.63 -11.55 -11.58
CA ILE A 59 12.74 -12.33 -10.98
C ILE A 59 13.81 -11.39 -10.39
N SER A 60 14.13 -10.29 -11.06
CA SER A 60 15.11 -9.31 -10.56
C SER A 60 14.59 -8.44 -9.42
N SER A 61 13.27 -8.27 -9.32
CA SER A 61 12.60 -7.44 -8.32
C SER A 61 11.38 -8.15 -7.70
N PRO A 62 11.57 -9.28 -7.00
CA PRO A 62 10.48 -10.14 -6.53
C PRO A 62 9.56 -9.46 -5.50
N TRP A 63 10.04 -8.44 -4.80
CA TRP A 63 9.24 -7.65 -3.85
C TRP A 63 8.06 -6.94 -4.53
N THR A 64 8.16 -6.65 -5.84
CA THR A 64 7.11 -5.94 -6.59
C THR A 64 5.79 -6.71 -6.62
N ILE A 65 5.79 -8.03 -6.50
CA ILE A 65 4.59 -8.88 -6.39
C ILE A 65 3.72 -8.48 -5.18
N VAL A 66 4.33 -7.93 -4.14
CA VAL A 66 3.61 -7.49 -2.93
C VAL A 66 3.47 -5.98 -2.89
N THR A 67 4.57 -5.26 -3.21
CA THR A 67 4.61 -3.81 -3.03
C THR A 67 3.66 -3.05 -3.96
N TYR A 68 3.40 -3.56 -5.17
CA TYR A 68 2.47 -2.93 -6.11
C TYR A 68 1.10 -2.65 -5.50
N SER A 69 0.64 -3.51 -4.59
CA SER A 69 -0.68 -3.37 -3.95
C SER A 69 -0.81 -2.15 -3.03
N PHE A 70 0.30 -1.54 -2.66
CA PHE A 70 0.35 -0.32 -1.84
C PHE A 70 0.49 0.94 -2.68
N PHE A 71 0.92 0.83 -3.96
CA PHE A 71 1.11 1.96 -4.85
C PHE A 71 -0.12 2.16 -5.72
N HIS A 72 -0.77 3.30 -5.56
CA HIS A 72 -1.99 3.65 -6.27
C HIS A 72 -1.71 4.75 -7.29
N ILE A 73 -2.19 4.57 -8.52
CA ILE A 73 -1.93 5.48 -9.64
C ILE A 73 -2.68 6.81 -9.47
N ASP A 74 -3.93 6.74 -8.97
CA ASP A 74 -4.79 7.91 -8.86
C ASP A 74 -5.62 7.91 -7.55
N PHE A 75 -6.21 9.08 -7.28
CA PHE A 75 -7.02 9.30 -6.08
C PHE A 75 -8.24 8.38 -5.99
N PHE A 76 -8.96 8.16 -7.09
CA PHE A 76 -10.16 7.33 -7.05
C PHE A 76 -9.82 5.86 -6.80
N HIS A 77 -8.70 5.40 -7.33
CA HIS A 77 -8.22 4.04 -7.10
C HIS A 77 -7.94 3.80 -5.61
N ILE A 78 -7.14 4.66 -4.96
CA ILE A 78 -6.89 4.52 -3.52
C ILE A 78 -8.17 4.71 -2.69
N PHE A 79 -9.02 5.67 -3.06
CA PHE A 79 -10.26 5.94 -2.35
C PHE A 79 -11.17 4.70 -2.29
N TRP A 80 -11.45 4.08 -3.44
CA TRP A 80 -12.31 2.90 -3.49
C TRP A 80 -11.67 1.69 -2.82
N ASN A 81 -10.38 1.46 -2.98
CA ASN A 81 -9.68 0.37 -2.32
C ASN A 81 -9.72 0.52 -0.79
N MET A 82 -9.44 1.71 -0.26
CA MET A 82 -9.48 1.95 1.18
C MET A 82 -10.90 1.92 1.74
N LEU A 83 -11.89 2.39 1.00
CA LEU A 83 -13.30 2.32 1.40
C LEU A 83 -13.77 0.87 1.50
N ILE A 84 -13.50 0.05 0.48
CA ILE A 84 -13.86 -1.37 0.50
C ILE A 84 -13.13 -2.10 1.63
N LEU A 85 -11.83 -1.85 1.78
CA LEU A 85 -11.03 -2.41 2.87
C LEU A 85 -11.64 -2.05 4.23
N TYR A 86 -12.03 -0.80 4.44
CA TYR A 86 -12.66 -0.33 5.67
C TYR A 86 -13.99 -1.05 5.95
N LEU A 87 -14.89 -1.09 4.96
CA LEU A 87 -16.23 -1.68 5.12
C LEU A 87 -16.18 -3.19 5.34
N VAL A 88 -15.27 -3.88 4.64
CA VAL A 88 -15.18 -5.35 4.69
C VAL A 88 -14.38 -5.82 5.91
N SER A 89 -13.40 -5.04 6.36
CA SER A 89 -12.51 -5.45 7.45
C SER A 89 -13.22 -5.66 8.79
N ASP A 90 -14.16 -4.80 9.14
CA ASP A 90 -14.93 -4.95 10.39
C ASP A 90 -15.72 -6.26 10.38
N TYR A 91 -16.30 -6.63 9.23
CA TYR A 91 -17.00 -7.88 9.05
C TYR A 91 -16.04 -9.08 9.19
N PHE A 92 -14.90 -9.07 8.50
CA PHE A 92 -13.91 -10.13 8.59
C PHE A 92 -13.33 -10.30 10.00
N LEU A 93 -13.03 -9.21 10.68
CA LEU A 93 -12.46 -9.23 12.04
C LEU A 93 -13.46 -9.66 13.11
N SER A 94 -14.76 -9.68 12.81
CA SER A 94 -15.76 -10.28 13.72
C SER A 94 -15.67 -11.81 13.76
N PHE A 95 -15.09 -12.45 12.74
CA PHE A 95 -14.92 -13.91 12.65
C PHE A 95 -13.46 -14.36 12.69
N LEU A 96 -12.52 -13.47 12.33
CA LEU A 96 -11.10 -13.77 12.19
C LEU A 96 -10.26 -12.89 13.11
N ASN A 97 -9.13 -13.42 13.57
CA ASN A 97 -8.16 -12.61 14.29
C ASN A 97 -7.28 -11.79 13.34
N ASN A 98 -6.56 -10.81 13.88
CA ASN A 98 -5.66 -9.93 13.12
C ASN A 98 -4.65 -10.69 12.25
N LYS A 99 -4.12 -11.82 12.75
CA LYS A 99 -3.14 -12.63 12.00
C LYS A 99 -3.76 -13.23 10.74
N LYS A 100 -4.94 -13.84 10.86
CA LYS A 100 -5.68 -14.42 9.73
C LYS A 100 -6.09 -13.36 8.71
N PHE A 101 -6.51 -12.19 9.18
CA PHE A 101 -6.81 -11.06 8.32
C PHE A 101 -5.60 -10.64 7.48
N LEU A 102 -4.42 -10.48 8.10
CA LEU A 102 -3.18 -10.17 7.40
C LEU A 102 -2.78 -11.25 6.40
N GLU A 103 -2.89 -12.51 6.76
CA GLU A 103 -2.63 -13.63 5.85
C GLU A 103 -3.49 -13.51 4.59
N ILE A 104 -4.81 -13.30 4.73
CA ILE A 104 -5.74 -13.15 3.61
C ILE A 104 -5.40 -11.92 2.77
N TYR A 105 -5.09 -10.78 3.41
CA TYR A 105 -4.71 -9.55 2.72
C TYR A 105 -3.47 -9.75 1.83
N PHE A 106 -2.41 -10.33 2.38
CA PHE A 106 -1.17 -10.57 1.63
C PHE A 106 -1.30 -11.67 0.58
N TYR A 107 -2.03 -12.75 0.86
CA TYR A 107 -2.31 -13.76 -0.17
C TYR A 107 -3.13 -13.18 -1.32
N GLY A 108 -4.08 -12.30 -1.03
CA GLY A 108 -4.82 -11.57 -2.05
C GLY A 108 -3.91 -10.70 -2.93
N ALA A 109 -2.98 -9.96 -2.31
CA ALA A 109 -1.99 -9.15 -3.02
C ALA A 109 -1.08 -10.01 -3.91
N ILE A 110 -0.51 -11.09 -3.38
CA ILE A 110 0.35 -12.00 -4.13
C ILE A 110 -0.42 -12.65 -5.29
N SER A 111 -1.61 -13.15 -5.04
CA SER A 111 -2.44 -13.78 -6.08
C SER A 111 -2.81 -12.80 -7.18
N GLY A 112 -3.17 -11.55 -6.83
CA GLY A 112 -3.43 -10.48 -7.79
C GLY A 112 -2.21 -10.16 -8.65
N GLY A 113 -1.03 -10.06 -8.04
CA GLY A 113 0.22 -9.81 -8.74
C GLY A 113 0.66 -10.93 -9.68
N LEU A 114 0.38 -12.18 -9.30
CA LEU A 114 0.69 -13.34 -10.16
C LEU A 114 -0.28 -13.51 -11.32
N LEU A 115 -1.50 -12.98 -11.21
CA LEU A 115 -2.51 -13.04 -12.26
C LEU A 115 -2.49 -11.82 -13.20
N PHE A 116 -1.69 -10.81 -12.86
CA PHE A 116 -1.49 -9.61 -13.68
C PHE A 116 -0.64 -9.94 -14.91
#